data_65185441b7965b74dce46625bae1b514
#
_entry.id   65185441b7965b74dce46625bae1b514
#
_cell.length_a   1.000
_cell.length_b   1.000
_cell.length_c   1.000
_cell.angle_alpha   90.00
_cell.angle_beta   90.00
_cell.angle_gamma   90.00
#
_symmetry.space_group_name_H-M   'P 1'
#
loop_
_entity.id
_entity.type
_entity.pdbx_description
1 polymer ?
#
loop_
_entity_poly.entity_id
_entity_poly.type
_entity_poly.pdbx_seq_one_letter_code
_entity_poly.pdbx_strand_id
1 'polypeptide(L)'
;MIRKKWIAPAFACLLLAGACMGTGVCTFASSDASEGEAPTPAPAAVDESVSESAMETEAVTEGVEEPETTDWDIFFVQDPETYVTLGEYKGLDIEKAMYTVTDEDIDAEIDNRLYEDMTMEDTGAPAKEGDTVTADITATIDGEDENAMKEEAYSLDLGYEFFGPEFDAQLTGCVPGDKLNFTLSFDDDFDMEEWAGQTIDFEVNVTGVQQVATPTLSDEWVKAHSECKDVEEYRNVVREELQALYDAQSEETAASDAFSAAMALATYNDYPYELYLACYAQVYAQFEMLSDMFGISVEELFESYGMSEEDLEEETVNMVDSYLFMSAIAKKEGIEVTDDDVKAFVEKVYASYDYESPEAMIEETGEDELKLATLNDMVCTFLLSQSNVTETAYDYSESDLIYEDSGSLDLYDEDYDEWDDEYITE
;
A
#
# COMPACT_ATOMS: atom_id res chain seq x y z
N MET A 1 10.33 10.30 -14.95
CA MET A 1 9.80 9.57 -16.14
C MET A 1 10.23 8.10 -16.14
N ILE A 2 10.39 7.45 -14.96
CA ILE A 2 10.87 6.05 -14.84
C ILE A 2 9.85 5.14 -14.10
N ARG A 3 8.68 5.67 -13.67
CA ARG A 3 7.69 4.93 -12.86
C ARG A 3 6.60 4.16 -13.62
N LYS A 4 6.59 4.15 -14.96
CA LYS A 4 5.47 3.61 -15.75
C LYS A 4 5.62 2.18 -16.30
N LYS A 5 6.66 1.42 -15.95
CA LYS A 5 6.86 0.08 -16.56
C LYS A 5 6.61 -1.14 -15.67
N TRP A 6 6.25 -0.94 -14.37
CA TRP A 6 6.25 -2.04 -13.40
C TRP A 6 4.88 -2.35 -12.77
N ILE A 7 3.78 -1.74 -13.23
CA ILE A 7 2.46 -1.90 -12.60
C ILE A 7 1.66 -3.08 -13.19
N ALA A 8 1.91 -3.51 -14.42
CA ALA A 8 1.08 -4.49 -15.11
C ALA A 8 1.09 -5.92 -14.50
N PRO A 9 2.22 -6.54 -14.08
CA PRO A 9 2.18 -7.89 -13.51
C PRO A 9 1.58 -7.99 -12.10
N ALA A 10 1.52 -6.89 -11.36
CA ALA A 10 1.06 -6.87 -9.97
C ALA A 10 -0.46 -6.86 -9.81
N PHE A 11 -1.22 -6.55 -10.87
CA PHE A 11 -2.65 -6.28 -10.77
C PHE A 11 -3.49 -7.54 -10.44
N ALA A 12 -3.29 -8.64 -11.17
CA ALA A 12 -4.01 -9.88 -10.90
C ALA A 12 -3.60 -10.51 -9.55
N CYS A 13 -2.33 -10.34 -9.16
CA CYS A 13 -1.82 -10.79 -7.86
C CYS A 13 -2.42 -10.00 -6.70
N LEU A 14 -2.60 -8.67 -6.84
CA LEU A 14 -3.24 -7.85 -5.82
C LEU A 14 -4.71 -8.21 -5.61
N LEU A 15 -5.45 -8.54 -6.68
CA LEU A 15 -6.84 -8.96 -6.59
C LEU A 15 -7.01 -10.34 -5.96
N LEU A 16 -6.10 -11.29 -6.22
CA LEU A 16 -6.13 -12.62 -5.62
C LEU A 16 -5.52 -12.63 -4.22
N ALA A 17 -4.47 -11.86 -3.96
CA ALA A 17 -3.93 -11.68 -2.63
C ALA A 17 -4.93 -10.99 -1.69
N GLY A 18 -5.72 -10.03 -2.18
CA GLY A 18 -6.84 -9.45 -1.44
C GLY A 18 -7.94 -10.46 -1.10
N ALA A 19 -8.15 -11.47 -1.94
CA ALA A 19 -9.13 -12.54 -1.70
C ALA A 19 -8.58 -13.65 -0.77
N CYS A 20 -7.27 -13.85 -0.73
CA CYS A 20 -6.63 -14.88 0.10
C CYS A 20 -6.16 -14.36 1.46
N MET A 21 -5.78 -13.08 1.53
CA MET A 21 -5.46 -12.42 2.79
C MET A 21 -6.74 -11.79 3.33
N GLY A 22 -7.55 -12.59 4.04
CA GLY A 22 -8.62 -12.03 4.87
C GLY A 22 -8.03 -10.95 5.76
N THR A 23 -8.38 -9.67 5.49
CA THR A 23 -8.14 -8.46 6.30
C THR A 23 -6.94 -8.47 7.27
N GLY A 24 -5.87 -9.12 6.90
CA GLY A 24 -4.59 -9.10 7.59
C GLY A 24 -3.59 -8.39 6.69
N VAL A 25 -3.58 -7.06 6.70
CA VAL A 25 -2.33 -6.36 6.46
C VAL A 25 -1.33 -7.02 7.39
N CYS A 26 -0.15 -7.35 6.88
CA CYS A 26 0.93 -7.93 7.67
C CYS A 26 1.23 -7.03 8.87
N THR A 27 0.45 -7.17 9.94
CA THR A 27 0.88 -6.72 11.25
C THR A 27 1.93 -7.73 11.71
N PHE A 28 3.18 -7.43 11.46
CA PHE A 28 4.29 -8.09 12.11
C PHE A 28 4.24 -7.71 13.59
N ALA A 29 3.37 -8.41 14.34
CA ALA A 29 3.35 -8.31 15.79
C ALA A 29 4.50 -9.16 16.32
N SER A 30 5.49 -8.48 16.91
CA SER A 30 6.47 -9.14 17.77
C SER A 30 5.73 -9.94 18.85
N SER A 31 5.94 -11.25 18.84
CA SER A 31 5.41 -12.16 19.85
C SER A 31 6.05 -11.85 21.19
N ASP A 32 5.26 -11.36 22.15
CA ASP A 32 5.54 -11.59 23.55
C ASP A 32 4.34 -12.29 24.20
N ALA A 33 4.67 -13.41 24.87
CA ALA A 33 3.77 -14.45 25.27
C ALA A 33 3.00 -14.09 26.54
N SER A 34 1.69 -14.39 26.59
CA SER A 34 1.07 -14.83 27.85
C SER A 34 -0.06 -15.83 27.60
N GLU A 35 0.09 -16.94 28.28
CA GLU A 35 -0.70 -18.16 28.23
C GLU A 35 -2.21 -17.97 28.51
N GLY A 36 -3.04 -18.63 27.69
CA GLY A 36 -4.45 -18.85 27.99
C GLY A 36 -4.97 -20.05 27.18
N GLU A 37 -5.01 -21.21 27.82
CA GLU A 37 -5.46 -22.51 27.30
C GLU A 37 -6.92 -22.45 26.79
N ALA A 38 -7.15 -22.80 25.50
CA ALA A 38 -8.44 -23.28 25.01
C ALA A 38 -8.26 -24.71 24.45
N PRO A 39 -9.25 -25.60 24.55
CA PRO A 39 -9.04 -27.04 24.40
C PRO A 39 -8.94 -27.47 22.93
N THR A 40 -7.84 -28.10 22.60
CA THR A 40 -7.55 -28.78 21.34
C THR A 40 -8.42 -30.02 21.16
N PRO A 41 -9.09 -30.24 20.02
CA PRO A 41 -9.58 -31.58 19.68
C PRO A 41 -8.42 -32.48 19.22
N ALA A 42 -8.39 -33.68 19.69
CA ALA A 42 -7.34 -34.67 19.47
C ALA A 42 -7.24 -35.07 17.99
N PRO A 43 -6.02 -35.22 17.42
CA PRO A 43 -5.84 -35.70 16.06
C PRO A 43 -6.20 -37.19 15.94
N ALA A 44 -6.96 -37.51 14.90
CA ALA A 44 -7.19 -38.88 14.48
C ALA A 44 -5.86 -39.46 13.94
N ALA A 45 -5.56 -40.69 14.36
CA ALA A 45 -4.36 -41.41 13.93
C ALA A 45 -4.34 -41.61 12.42
N VAL A 46 -3.38 -41.04 11.75
CA VAL A 46 -3.06 -41.32 10.32
C VAL A 46 -2.03 -42.45 10.28
N ASP A 47 -2.32 -43.43 9.45
CA ASP A 47 -1.52 -44.63 9.22
C ASP A 47 -0.22 -44.24 8.45
N GLU A 48 0.92 -44.53 9.06
CA GLU A 48 2.24 -44.36 8.44
C GLU A 48 2.42 -45.38 7.30
N SER A 49 2.00 -45.04 6.09
CA SER A 49 2.53 -45.67 4.86
C SER A 49 2.15 -44.91 3.60
N VAL A 50 2.70 -43.74 3.42
CA VAL A 50 2.86 -43.17 2.04
C VAL A 50 4.33 -42.81 1.90
N SER A 51 4.91 -43.44 0.88
CA SER A 51 6.32 -43.36 0.57
C SER A 51 6.82 -41.95 0.35
N GLU A 52 7.91 -41.61 1.06
CA GLU A 52 8.87 -40.58 0.62
C GLU A 52 9.20 -40.76 -0.85
N SER A 53 8.57 -39.98 -1.70
CA SER A 53 9.19 -39.54 -2.95
C SER A 53 9.70 -38.14 -2.70
N ALA A 54 10.86 -38.08 -2.05
CA ALA A 54 11.65 -36.88 -2.01
C ALA A 54 11.93 -36.45 -3.46
N MET A 55 11.22 -35.43 -3.96
CA MET A 55 11.76 -34.62 -5.03
C MET A 55 12.93 -33.86 -4.39
N GLU A 56 14.15 -34.25 -4.76
CA GLU A 56 15.34 -33.46 -4.51
C GLU A 56 15.09 -32.10 -5.17
N THR A 57 14.79 -31.09 -4.37
CA THR A 57 14.87 -29.68 -4.74
C THR A 57 16.35 -29.36 -4.94
N GLU A 58 16.87 -29.62 -6.14
CA GLU A 58 18.06 -28.90 -6.60
C GLU A 58 17.63 -27.42 -6.68
N ALA A 59 18.31 -26.59 -5.94
CA ALA A 59 18.10 -25.17 -5.84
C ALA A 59 17.77 -24.51 -7.20
N VAL A 60 16.54 -24.05 -7.36
CA VAL A 60 16.07 -23.31 -8.54
C VAL A 60 16.58 -21.85 -8.52
N THR A 61 17.64 -21.56 -7.77
CA THR A 61 18.19 -20.21 -7.57
C THR A 61 19.22 -19.78 -8.64
N GLU A 62 19.44 -20.53 -9.72
CA GLU A 62 20.26 -20.05 -10.85
C GLU A 62 19.40 -19.84 -12.10
N GLY A 63 18.90 -18.59 -12.28
CA GLY A 63 18.50 -18.07 -13.59
C GLY A 63 17.13 -18.50 -14.07
N VAL A 64 16.07 -18.16 -13.38
CA VAL A 64 14.76 -18.01 -14.02
C VAL A 64 14.86 -16.72 -14.84
N GLU A 65 15.17 -16.84 -16.15
CA GLU A 65 14.96 -15.73 -17.08
C GLU A 65 13.47 -15.40 -17.00
N GLU A 66 13.14 -14.14 -16.67
CA GLU A 66 11.76 -13.66 -16.72
C GLU A 66 11.15 -14.04 -18.06
N PRO A 67 10.01 -14.73 -18.13
CA PRO A 67 9.36 -14.99 -19.40
C PRO A 67 9.05 -13.64 -20.06
N GLU A 68 9.50 -13.44 -21.30
CA GLU A 68 9.28 -12.20 -22.06
C GLU A 68 7.78 -11.81 -22.16
N THR A 69 6.88 -12.75 -21.90
CA THR A 69 5.42 -12.56 -21.77
C THR A 69 4.83 -13.66 -20.88
N THR A 70 3.99 -13.30 -19.92
CA THR A 70 3.24 -14.26 -19.12
C THR A 70 2.20 -14.97 -19.98
N ASP A 71 2.20 -16.30 -19.97
CA ASP A 71 1.14 -17.11 -20.60
C ASP A 71 -0.06 -17.18 -19.64
N TRP A 72 -0.98 -16.24 -19.76
CA TRP A 72 -2.16 -16.13 -18.89
C TRP A 72 -3.10 -17.34 -18.99
N ASP A 73 -3.05 -18.12 -20.09
CA ASP A 73 -3.87 -19.34 -20.25
C ASP A 73 -3.57 -20.39 -19.17
N ILE A 74 -2.38 -20.36 -18.55
CA ILE A 74 -1.99 -21.26 -17.46
C ILE A 74 -2.90 -21.13 -16.24
N PHE A 75 -3.39 -19.91 -15.96
CA PHE A 75 -4.23 -19.62 -14.81
C PHE A 75 -5.71 -20.01 -15.02
N PHE A 76 -6.13 -20.27 -16.27
CA PHE A 76 -7.45 -20.80 -16.60
C PHE A 76 -7.44 -22.34 -16.66
N VAL A 77 -7.45 -22.98 -15.49
CA VAL A 77 -7.29 -24.44 -15.41
C VAL A 77 -8.47 -25.17 -16.03
N GLN A 78 -8.21 -25.93 -17.11
CA GLN A 78 -9.28 -26.58 -17.93
C GLN A 78 -9.95 -27.77 -17.21
N ASP A 79 -9.19 -28.55 -16.45
CA ASP A 79 -9.68 -29.75 -15.76
C ASP A 79 -9.37 -29.69 -14.25
N PRO A 80 -9.91 -28.64 -13.54
CA PRO A 80 -9.59 -28.38 -12.13
C PRO A 80 -10.06 -29.51 -11.20
N GLU A 81 -11.08 -30.27 -11.58
CA GLU A 81 -11.59 -31.43 -10.83
C GLU A 81 -10.57 -32.58 -10.69
N THR A 82 -9.46 -32.53 -11.43
CA THR A 82 -8.33 -33.46 -11.28
C THR A 82 -7.53 -33.15 -10.02
N TYR A 83 -7.49 -31.88 -9.63
CA TYR A 83 -6.64 -31.35 -8.59
C TYR A 83 -7.40 -30.96 -7.34
N VAL A 84 -8.65 -30.48 -7.47
CA VAL A 84 -9.46 -30.00 -6.38
C VAL A 84 -10.81 -30.70 -6.28
N THR A 85 -11.21 -31.06 -5.07
CA THR A 85 -12.54 -31.55 -4.73
C THR A 85 -13.26 -30.48 -3.93
N LEU A 86 -14.29 -29.86 -4.52
CA LEU A 86 -15.08 -28.82 -3.89
C LEU A 86 -15.88 -29.36 -2.70
N GLY A 87 -15.83 -28.64 -1.58
CA GLY A 87 -16.70 -28.85 -0.43
C GLY A 87 -18.10 -28.28 -0.60
N GLU A 88 -18.81 -28.05 0.52
CA GLU A 88 -20.12 -27.37 0.56
C GLU A 88 -19.90 -25.86 0.52
N TYR A 89 -19.76 -25.28 -0.67
CA TYR A 89 -19.47 -23.86 -0.89
C TYR A 89 -20.74 -22.98 -1.00
N LYS A 90 -21.93 -23.53 -0.79
CA LYS A 90 -23.21 -22.76 -0.79
C LYS A 90 -23.81 -22.76 0.60
N GLY A 91 -24.48 -21.67 0.95
CA GLY A 91 -25.15 -21.51 2.25
C GLY A 91 -24.19 -21.29 3.41
N LEU A 92 -22.99 -20.77 3.13
CA LEU A 92 -22.03 -20.37 4.16
C LEU A 92 -22.56 -19.16 4.91
N ASP A 93 -22.28 -19.08 6.19
CA ASP A 93 -22.63 -17.92 7.01
C ASP A 93 -21.52 -16.88 6.89
N ILE A 94 -21.81 -15.75 6.25
CA ILE A 94 -20.86 -14.64 6.02
C ILE A 94 -21.35 -13.41 6.76
N GLU A 95 -20.46 -12.76 7.46
CA GLU A 95 -20.70 -11.49 8.12
C GLU A 95 -20.29 -10.35 7.20
N LYS A 96 -21.20 -9.40 6.96
CA LYS A 96 -20.93 -8.19 6.17
C LYS A 96 -20.93 -7.00 7.11
N ALA A 97 -19.78 -6.38 7.29
CA ALA A 97 -19.65 -5.17 8.07
C ALA A 97 -20.30 -3.99 7.34
N MET A 98 -21.19 -3.27 8.02
CA MET A 98 -21.87 -2.09 7.48
C MET A 98 -21.37 -0.82 8.16
N TYR A 99 -20.69 0.02 7.39
CA TYR A 99 -20.16 1.30 7.84
C TYR A 99 -21.18 2.40 7.60
N THR A 100 -21.31 3.32 8.55
CA THR A 100 -22.20 4.49 8.42
C THR A 100 -21.34 5.73 8.42
N VAL A 101 -21.42 6.53 7.37
CA VAL A 101 -20.68 7.79 7.22
C VAL A 101 -21.05 8.76 8.34
N THR A 102 -20.05 9.23 9.07
CA THR A 102 -20.17 10.23 10.11
C THR A 102 -19.98 11.66 9.57
N ASP A 103 -20.23 12.66 10.39
CA ASP A 103 -19.93 14.06 10.03
C ASP A 103 -18.41 14.33 10.02
N GLU A 104 -17.64 13.56 10.83
CA GLU A 104 -16.18 13.60 10.86
C GLU A 104 -15.58 13.07 9.56
N ASP A 105 -16.10 11.96 9.00
CA ASP A 105 -15.65 11.43 7.70
C ASP A 105 -15.88 12.45 6.58
N ILE A 106 -17.03 13.13 6.61
CA ILE A 106 -17.34 14.16 5.62
C ILE A 106 -16.41 15.36 5.76
N ASP A 107 -16.08 15.76 6.99
CA ASP A 107 -15.17 16.87 7.23
C ASP A 107 -13.76 16.51 6.77
N ALA A 108 -13.27 15.32 7.08
CA ALA A 108 -11.96 14.82 6.63
C ALA A 108 -11.86 14.76 5.10
N GLU A 109 -12.87 14.21 4.42
CA GLU A 109 -12.89 14.15 2.96
C GLU A 109 -12.91 15.55 2.31
N ILE A 110 -13.69 16.48 2.89
CA ILE A 110 -13.71 17.85 2.41
C ILE A 110 -12.36 18.53 2.63
N ASP A 111 -11.73 18.32 3.78
CA ASP A 111 -10.41 18.88 4.08
C ASP A 111 -9.35 18.33 3.10
N ASN A 112 -9.41 17.05 2.74
CA ASN A 112 -8.56 16.45 1.71
C ASN A 112 -8.76 17.13 0.34
N ARG A 113 -10.00 17.34 -0.09
CA ARG A 113 -10.30 18.03 -1.37
C ARG A 113 -9.86 19.49 -1.36
N LEU A 114 -9.96 20.18 -0.22
CA LEU A 114 -9.42 21.53 -0.05
C LEU A 114 -7.88 21.53 -0.09
N TYR A 115 -7.26 20.49 0.48
CA TYR A 115 -5.81 20.32 0.44
C TYR A 115 -5.30 20.08 -0.99
N GLU A 116 -5.97 19.25 -1.78
CA GLU A 116 -5.65 19.04 -3.19
C GLU A 116 -5.75 20.32 -4.04
N ASP A 117 -6.61 21.24 -3.65
CA ASP A 117 -6.83 22.54 -4.32
C ASP A 117 -5.93 23.66 -3.75
N MET A 118 -4.92 23.30 -2.93
CA MET A 118 -3.93 24.25 -2.44
C MET A 118 -3.16 24.90 -3.56
N THR A 119 -2.86 26.17 -3.37
CA THR A 119 -2.02 26.95 -4.27
C THR A 119 -0.82 27.54 -3.53
N MET A 120 0.30 27.68 -4.24
CA MET A 120 1.45 28.40 -3.74
C MET A 120 1.34 29.85 -4.18
N GLU A 121 1.23 30.77 -3.21
CA GLU A 121 1.07 32.21 -3.50
C GLU A 121 2.30 33.01 -3.09
N ASP A 122 2.78 33.85 -4.00
CA ASP A 122 3.79 34.87 -3.69
C ASP A 122 3.16 36.03 -2.94
N THR A 123 3.15 35.97 -1.62
CA THR A 123 2.47 36.98 -0.78
C THR A 123 3.33 38.20 -0.48
N GLY A 124 4.67 38.08 -0.64
CA GLY A 124 5.64 39.07 -0.19
C GLY A 124 5.67 39.28 1.33
N ALA A 125 4.97 38.42 2.08
CA ALA A 125 5.01 38.40 3.53
C ALA A 125 6.30 37.71 4.03
N PRO A 126 6.72 37.97 5.28
CA PRO A 126 7.86 37.27 5.89
C PRO A 126 7.60 35.78 5.97
N ALA A 127 8.61 34.96 5.62
CA ALA A 127 8.56 33.51 5.64
C ALA A 127 8.32 32.97 7.06
N LYS A 128 7.53 31.92 7.17
CA LYS A 128 7.23 31.18 8.40
C LYS A 128 7.32 29.67 8.14
N GLU A 129 7.28 28.90 9.19
CA GLU A 129 7.16 27.43 9.10
C GLU A 129 6.00 27.01 8.18
N GLY A 130 6.24 26.05 7.29
CA GLY A 130 5.33 25.59 6.24
C GLY A 130 5.34 26.42 4.96
N ASP A 131 6.15 27.51 4.87
CA ASP A 131 6.32 28.28 3.64
C ASP A 131 7.50 27.75 2.83
N THR A 132 7.46 27.87 1.50
CA THR A 132 8.57 27.54 0.61
C THR A 132 9.40 28.80 0.30
N VAL A 133 10.68 28.77 0.65
CA VAL A 133 11.64 29.83 0.32
C VAL A 133 12.46 29.41 -0.88
N THR A 134 12.45 30.22 -1.93
CA THR A 134 13.35 30.06 -3.09
C THR A 134 14.55 30.99 -2.92
N ALA A 135 15.75 30.44 -3.02
CA ALA A 135 16.96 31.20 -2.83
C ALA A 135 18.11 30.71 -3.69
N ASP A 136 19.08 31.64 -3.97
CA ASP A 136 20.39 31.25 -4.44
C ASP A 136 21.26 31.01 -3.19
N ILE A 137 21.83 29.83 -3.09
CA ILE A 137 22.61 29.40 -1.90
C ILE A 137 24.03 29.12 -2.32
N THR A 138 24.96 29.71 -1.57
CA THR A 138 26.36 29.34 -1.64
C THR A 138 26.81 28.93 -0.22
N ALA A 139 27.38 27.72 -0.11
CA ALA A 139 27.93 27.22 1.13
C ALA A 139 29.46 27.02 0.94
N THR A 140 30.29 27.44 1.87
CA THR A 140 31.74 27.28 1.83
C THR A 140 32.24 26.64 3.11
N ILE A 141 33.16 25.67 2.97
CA ILE A 141 33.83 25.00 4.09
C ILE A 141 35.23 25.64 4.25
N ASP A 142 35.55 26.14 5.44
CA ASP A 142 36.83 26.81 5.73
C ASP A 142 37.21 27.96 4.75
N GLY A 143 36.22 28.54 4.09
CA GLY A 143 36.37 29.61 3.11
C GLY A 143 36.93 29.17 1.76
N GLU A 144 36.89 27.87 1.45
CA GLU A 144 37.32 27.30 0.17
C GLU A 144 36.10 26.89 -0.70
N ASP A 145 36.03 27.39 -1.95
CA ASP A 145 34.91 27.17 -2.88
C ASP A 145 34.87 25.75 -3.46
N GLU A 146 35.91 24.92 -3.34
CA GLU A 146 36.00 23.60 -3.96
C GLU A 146 35.14 22.54 -3.27
N ASN A 147 34.70 22.80 -2.04
CA ASN A 147 33.81 21.92 -1.26
C ASN A 147 32.44 22.58 -0.98
N ALA A 148 32.07 23.49 -1.84
CA ALA A 148 30.91 24.32 -1.62
C ALA A 148 29.72 23.83 -2.41
N MET A 149 28.55 23.89 -1.79
CA MET A 149 27.27 23.87 -2.48
C MET A 149 27.08 25.23 -3.15
N LYS A 150 26.66 25.20 -4.43
CA LYS A 150 26.23 26.40 -5.14
C LYS A 150 25.01 26.07 -5.99
N GLU A 151 23.88 26.51 -5.50
CA GLU A 151 22.59 26.28 -6.13
C GLU A 151 21.90 27.61 -6.43
N GLU A 152 21.30 27.70 -7.62
CA GLU A 152 20.49 28.86 -8.03
C GLU A 152 19.00 28.44 -8.02
N ALA A 153 18.14 29.30 -7.49
CA ALA A 153 16.69 29.09 -7.38
C ALA A 153 16.33 27.78 -6.66
N TYR A 154 17.07 27.46 -5.60
CA TYR A 154 16.82 26.29 -4.78
C TYR A 154 15.59 26.52 -3.90
N SER A 155 14.66 25.54 -3.87
CA SER A 155 13.43 25.60 -3.08
C SER A 155 13.63 24.87 -1.76
N LEU A 156 13.28 25.53 -0.67
CA LEU A 156 13.40 25.07 0.71
C LEU A 156 12.04 25.19 1.38
N ASP A 157 11.50 24.09 1.83
CA ASP A 157 10.30 24.07 2.63
C ASP A 157 10.66 24.19 4.10
N LEU A 158 10.27 25.32 4.72
CA LEU A 158 10.61 25.61 6.11
C LEU A 158 9.84 24.70 7.07
N GLY A 159 10.56 24.03 7.94
CA GLY A 159 10.05 23.03 8.87
C GLY A 159 10.38 21.59 8.47
N TYR A 160 10.88 21.36 7.22
CA TYR A 160 11.42 20.05 6.83
C TYR A 160 12.87 19.85 7.26
N GLU A 161 13.51 20.92 7.78
CA GLU A 161 14.85 20.91 8.38
C GLU A 161 15.94 20.22 7.53
N PHE A 162 15.82 20.32 6.18
CA PHE A 162 16.71 19.63 5.23
C PHE A 162 18.20 19.91 5.49
N PHE A 163 18.53 21.14 5.92
CA PHE A 163 19.86 21.53 6.37
C PHE A 163 19.93 21.73 7.90
N GLY A 164 19.01 21.13 8.65
CA GLY A 164 18.87 21.24 10.08
C GLY A 164 18.03 22.44 10.55
N PRO A 165 17.50 22.36 11.78
CA PRO A 165 16.60 23.37 12.35
C PRO A 165 17.23 24.76 12.48
N GLU A 166 18.54 24.82 12.71
CA GLU A 166 19.28 26.09 12.80
C GLU A 166 19.32 26.82 11.46
N PHE A 167 19.33 26.09 10.34
CA PHE A 167 19.27 26.69 9.00
C PHE A 167 17.89 27.29 8.74
N ASP A 168 16.82 26.56 9.00
CA ASP A 168 15.43 27.03 8.83
C ASP A 168 15.14 28.24 9.72
N ALA A 169 15.72 28.26 10.93
CA ALA A 169 15.60 29.41 11.83
C ALA A 169 16.22 30.69 11.25
N GLN A 170 17.28 30.60 10.43
CA GLN A 170 17.87 31.76 9.74
C GLN A 170 16.99 32.31 8.64
N LEU A 171 16.19 31.44 7.99
CA LEU A 171 15.28 31.81 6.90
C LEU A 171 13.91 32.28 7.43
N THR A 172 13.54 31.89 8.63
CA THR A 172 12.29 32.34 9.24
C THR A 172 12.25 33.87 9.36
N GLY A 173 11.22 34.46 8.75
CA GLY A 173 11.02 35.92 8.71
C GLY A 173 11.71 36.63 7.54
N CYS A 174 12.41 35.92 6.65
CA CYS A 174 13.00 36.51 5.45
C CYS A 174 11.92 36.93 4.44
N VAL A 175 12.27 37.85 3.54
CA VAL A 175 11.41 38.30 2.44
C VAL A 175 12.20 38.26 1.12
N PRO A 176 11.54 38.22 -0.04
CA PRO A 176 12.21 38.26 -1.33
C PRO A 176 13.12 39.48 -1.45
N GLY A 177 14.38 39.24 -1.82
CA GLY A 177 15.46 40.25 -1.94
C GLY A 177 16.39 40.31 -0.73
N ASP A 178 16.11 39.60 0.36
CA ASP A 178 17.02 39.52 1.50
C ASP A 178 18.29 38.75 1.14
N LYS A 179 19.41 39.18 1.75
CA LYS A 179 20.72 38.55 1.67
C LYS A 179 21.15 38.17 3.06
N LEU A 180 21.16 36.90 3.33
CA LEU A 180 21.53 36.34 4.62
C LEU A 180 22.95 35.79 4.54
N ASN A 181 23.73 36.04 5.58
CA ASN A 181 25.05 35.46 5.73
C ASN A 181 25.15 34.96 7.16
N PHE A 182 25.41 33.66 7.30
CA PHE A 182 25.49 33.03 8.62
C PHE A 182 26.40 31.81 8.55
N THR A 183 26.87 31.38 9.70
CA THR A 183 27.72 30.20 9.83
C THR A 183 27.03 29.20 10.73
N LEU A 184 26.99 27.93 10.31
CA LEU A 184 26.47 26.81 11.10
C LEU A 184 27.54 25.76 11.28
N SER A 185 27.53 25.09 12.43
CA SER A 185 28.38 23.93 12.71
C SER A 185 27.49 22.69 12.79
N PHE A 186 27.89 21.68 12.04
CA PHE A 186 27.17 20.41 11.96
C PHE A 186 27.87 19.39 12.84
N ASP A 187 27.10 18.51 13.46
CA ASP A 187 27.59 17.42 14.28
C ASP A 187 28.25 16.32 13.43
N ASP A 188 29.06 15.46 14.05
CA ASP A 188 29.83 14.41 13.35
C ASP A 188 28.93 13.33 12.71
N ASP A 189 27.66 13.25 13.10
CA ASP A 189 26.62 12.31 12.66
C ASP A 189 25.59 12.95 11.72
N PHE A 190 25.84 14.15 11.20
CA PHE A 190 24.94 14.80 10.25
C PHE A 190 24.83 13.99 8.96
N ASP A 191 23.61 13.84 8.42
CA ASP A 191 23.29 12.97 7.29
C ASP A 191 24.06 13.23 6.00
N MET A 192 24.49 14.49 5.79
CA MET A 192 25.36 14.84 4.67
C MET A 192 26.82 14.62 5.07
N GLU A 193 27.44 13.50 4.65
CA GLU A 193 28.80 13.13 4.99
C GLU A 193 29.82 14.25 4.73
N GLU A 194 29.61 15.09 3.70
CA GLU A 194 30.50 16.20 3.32
C GLU A 194 30.46 17.34 4.33
N TRP A 195 29.38 17.45 5.12
CA TRP A 195 29.17 18.53 6.10
C TRP A 195 29.29 18.04 7.54
N ALA A 196 29.30 16.75 7.78
CA ALA A 196 29.42 16.14 9.10
C ALA A 196 30.72 16.62 9.81
N GLY A 197 30.56 17.13 11.04
CA GLY A 197 31.65 17.69 11.84
C GLY A 197 32.26 19.00 11.30
N GLN A 198 31.69 19.61 10.28
CA GLN A 198 32.22 20.81 9.63
C GLN A 198 31.52 22.09 10.11
N THR A 199 32.18 23.20 9.92
CA THR A 199 31.62 24.54 10.09
C THR A 199 31.48 25.17 8.71
N ILE A 200 30.28 25.56 8.34
CA ILE A 200 29.92 26.00 6.99
C ILE A 200 29.46 27.44 7.03
N ASP A 201 30.03 28.25 6.14
CA ASP A 201 29.59 29.61 5.90
C ASP A 201 28.59 29.66 4.77
N PHE A 202 27.38 30.15 5.04
CA PHE A 202 26.27 30.29 4.08
C PHE A 202 26.12 31.73 3.62
N GLU A 203 26.00 31.91 2.30
CA GLU A 203 25.49 33.11 1.66
C GLU A 203 24.19 32.75 0.94
N VAL A 204 23.06 33.24 1.44
CA VAL A 204 21.70 32.94 0.93
C VAL A 204 21.07 34.21 0.42
N ASN A 205 20.71 34.23 -0.88
CA ASN A 205 20.04 35.32 -1.52
C ASN A 205 18.59 34.92 -1.83
N VAL A 206 17.66 35.38 -1.02
CA VAL A 206 16.25 35.01 -1.12
C VAL A 206 15.65 35.64 -2.37
N THR A 207 15.13 34.80 -3.28
CA THR A 207 14.52 35.23 -4.54
C THR A 207 12.98 35.17 -4.51
N GLY A 208 12.42 34.28 -3.69
CA GLY A 208 10.97 34.10 -3.54
C GLY A 208 10.60 33.59 -2.15
N VAL A 209 9.39 33.91 -1.73
CA VAL A 209 8.72 33.31 -0.57
C VAL A 209 7.30 33.00 -1.00
N GLN A 210 6.98 31.71 -1.07
CA GLN A 210 5.65 31.22 -1.42
C GLN A 210 4.97 30.67 -0.18
N GLN A 211 3.71 31.03 0.00
CA GLN A 211 2.89 30.54 1.10
C GLN A 211 1.84 29.59 0.56
N VAL A 212 1.66 28.51 1.30
CA VAL A 212 0.56 27.57 1.03
C VAL A 212 -0.75 28.29 1.36
N ALA A 213 -1.58 28.46 0.37
CA ALA A 213 -2.94 28.98 0.49
C ALA A 213 -3.94 27.83 0.33
N THR A 214 -4.41 27.28 1.46
CA THR A 214 -5.50 26.30 1.46
C THR A 214 -6.83 27.04 1.33
N PRO A 215 -7.67 26.72 0.37
CA PRO A 215 -8.99 27.32 0.23
C PRO A 215 -9.83 27.02 1.47
N THR A 216 -10.77 27.93 1.74
CA THR A 216 -11.75 27.70 2.80
C THR A 216 -13.06 27.23 2.18
N LEU A 217 -13.67 26.19 2.75
CA LEU A 217 -14.99 25.73 2.33
C LEU A 217 -16.00 26.86 2.39
N SER A 218 -16.54 27.23 1.25
CA SER A 218 -17.53 28.32 1.08
C SER A 218 -18.46 28.03 -0.09
N ASP A 219 -19.61 28.70 -0.15
CA ASP A 219 -20.54 28.56 -1.28
C ASP A 219 -19.91 28.99 -2.61
N GLU A 220 -18.93 29.88 -2.56
CA GLU A 220 -18.17 30.31 -3.73
C GLU A 220 -17.24 29.21 -4.23
N TRP A 221 -16.51 28.60 -3.31
CA TRP A 221 -15.62 27.46 -3.64
C TRP A 221 -16.41 26.27 -4.17
N VAL A 222 -17.50 25.90 -3.48
CA VAL A 222 -18.39 24.80 -3.90
C VAL A 222 -18.90 24.98 -5.32
N LYS A 223 -19.36 26.19 -5.68
CA LYS A 223 -19.85 26.49 -7.05
C LYS A 223 -18.76 26.48 -8.11
N ALA A 224 -17.51 26.69 -7.73
CA ALA A 224 -16.38 26.63 -8.63
C ALA A 224 -15.92 25.20 -8.90
N HIS A 225 -16.09 24.27 -7.92
CA HIS A 225 -15.51 22.94 -7.95
C HIS A 225 -16.56 21.81 -8.01
N SER A 226 -17.85 22.15 -8.00
CA SER A 226 -18.94 21.17 -8.10
C SER A 226 -20.19 21.73 -8.76
N GLU A 227 -21.17 20.90 -9.02
CA GLU A 227 -22.50 21.28 -9.52
C GLU A 227 -23.44 21.75 -8.38
N CYS A 228 -22.96 21.73 -7.13
CA CYS A 228 -23.77 22.07 -5.95
C CYS A 228 -23.98 23.57 -5.80
N LYS A 229 -25.10 23.98 -5.22
CA LYS A 229 -25.46 25.39 -5.04
C LYS A 229 -24.87 26.05 -3.80
N ASP A 230 -24.60 25.26 -2.76
CA ASP A 230 -24.12 25.69 -1.44
C ASP A 230 -23.39 24.56 -0.72
N VAL A 231 -22.75 24.89 0.40
CA VAL A 231 -22.01 23.93 1.25
C VAL A 231 -22.88 22.80 1.78
N GLU A 232 -24.17 23.08 2.10
CA GLU A 232 -25.08 22.05 2.64
C GLU A 232 -25.37 20.96 1.60
N GLU A 233 -25.62 21.34 0.36
CA GLU A 233 -25.82 20.39 -0.74
C GLU A 233 -24.55 19.60 -1.05
N TYR A 234 -23.39 20.26 -1.03
CA TYR A 234 -22.09 19.62 -1.23
C TYR A 234 -21.79 18.57 -0.17
N ARG A 235 -21.96 18.88 1.11
CA ARG A 235 -21.80 17.91 2.21
C ARG A 235 -22.71 16.68 2.06
N ASN A 236 -23.93 16.87 1.54
CA ASN A 236 -24.81 15.73 1.28
C ASN A 236 -24.33 14.86 0.12
N VAL A 237 -23.79 15.48 -0.94
CA VAL A 237 -23.18 14.75 -2.05
C VAL A 237 -21.96 13.95 -1.57
N VAL A 238 -21.06 14.58 -0.81
CA VAL A 238 -19.90 13.89 -0.22
C VAL A 238 -20.34 12.72 0.67
N ARG A 239 -21.39 12.91 1.50
CA ARG A 239 -21.94 11.81 2.31
C ARG A 239 -22.45 10.65 1.45
N GLU A 240 -23.16 10.95 0.36
CA GLU A 240 -23.68 9.90 -0.55
C GLU A 240 -22.52 9.19 -1.27
N GLU A 241 -21.49 9.90 -1.68
CA GLU A 241 -20.29 9.34 -2.32
C GLU A 241 -19.52 8.43 -1.36
N LEU A 242 -19.23 8.88 -0.13
CA LEU A 242 -18.56 8.08 0.89
C LEU A 242 -19.37 6.85 1.29
N GLN A 243 -20.69 6.99 1.47
CA GLN A 243 -21.54 5.86 1.80
C GLN A 243 -21.54 4.81 0.68
N ALA A 244 -21.61 5.25 -0.58
CA ALA A 244 -21.54 4.33 -1.72
C ALA A 244 -20.17 3.62 -1.78
N LEU A 245 -19.09 4.31 -1.46
CA LEU A 245 -17.75 3.74 -1.37
C LEU A 245 -17.67 2.68 -0.25
N TYR A 246 -18.13 2.99 0.95
CA TYR A 246 -18.14 2.06 2.08
C TYR A 246 -19.03 0.84 1.83
N ASP A 247 -20.20 1.04 1.22
CA ASP A 247 -21.09 -0.05 0.86
C ASP A 247 -20.44 -0.99 -0.19
N ALA A 248 -19.72 -0.43 -1.17
CA ALA A 248 -18.99 -1.20 -2.18
C ALA A 248 -17.84 -1.99 -1.56
N GLN A 249 -17.07 -1.37 -0.68
CA GLN A 249 -15.96 -2.02 0.03
C GLN A 249 -16.46 -3.13 0.96
N SER A 250 -17.57 -2.91 1.67
CA SER A 250 -18.21 -3.94 2.50
C SER A 250 -18.70 -5.15 1.67
N GLU A 251 -19.22 -4.89 0.47
CA GLU A 251 -19.64 -5.95 -0.46
C GLU A 251 -18.45 -6.75 -0.98
N GLU A 252 -17.35 -6.07 -1.34
CA GLU A 252 -16.12 -6.69 -1.84
C GLU A 252 -15.45 -7.54 -0.75
N THR A 253 -15.34 -7.02 0.48
CA THR A 253 -14.81 -7.76 1.63
C THR A 253 -15.65 -9.02 1.90
N ALA A 254 -16.96 -8.88 1.98
CA ALA A 254 -17.84 -10.02 2.19
C ALA A 254 -17.76 -11.07 1.06
N ALA A 255 -17.54 -10.62 -0.20
CA ALA A 255 -17.38 -11.53 -1.33
C ALA A 255 -16.03 -12.28 -1.26
N SER A 256 -14.96 -11.61 -0.83
CA SER A 256 -13.65 -12.21 -0.54
C SER A 256 -13.73 -13.22 0.61
N ASP A 257 -14.44 -12.89 1.68
CA ASP A 257 -14.69 -13.79 2.81
C ASP A 257 -15.45 -15.04 2.40
N ALA A 258 -16.47 -14.89 1.54
CA ALA A 258 -17.22 -16.01 0.99
C ALA A 258 -16.34 -16.93 0.13
N PHE A 259 -15.41 -16.35 -0.65
CA PHE A 259 -14.42 -17.10 -1.43
C PHE A 259 -13.48 -17.87 -0.51
N SER A 260 -12.86 -17.21 0.45
CA SER A 260 -11.91 -17.79 1.39
C SER A 260 -12.55 -18.91 2.24
N ALA A 261 -13.74 -18.66 2.77
CA ALA A 261 -14.50 -19.67 3.53
C ALA A 261 -14.85 -20.89 2.68
N ALA A 262 -15.24 -20.69 1.43
CA ALA A 262 -15.58 -21.78 0.51
C ALA A 262 -14.32 -22.57 0.08
N MET A 263 -13.22 -21.87 -0.19
CA MET A 263 -11.91 -22.44 -0.56
C MET A 263 -11.36 -23.32 0.58
N ALA A 264 -11.48 -22.90 1.83
CA ALA A 264 -11.05 -23.66 3.01
C ALA A 264 -11.79 -24.98 3.21
N LEU A 265 -12.96 -25.18 2.58
CA LEU A 265 -13.72 -26.42 2.61
C LEU A 265 -13.39 -27.37 1.46
N ALA A 266 -12.57 -26.92 0.51
CA ALA A 266 -12.10 -27.76 -0.59
C ALA A 266 -10.97 -28.69 -0.12
N THR A 267 -10.69 -29.71 -0.92
CA THR A 267 -9.55 -30.60 -0.70
C THR A 267 -8.73 -30.65 -1.97
N TYR A 268 -7.46 -30.33 -1.82
CA TYR A 268 -6.48 -30.32 -2.91
C TYR A 268 -5.64 -31.60 -2.85
N ASN A 269 -5.43 -32.23 -3.99
CA ASN A 269 -4.72 -33.53 -4.05
C ASN A 269 -3.34 -33.41 -4.70
N ASP A 270 -3.21 -32.51 -5.64
CA ASP A 270 -2.00 -32.25 -6.43
C ASP A 270 -2.21 -30.92 -7.16
N TYR A 271 -1.23 -30.45 -7.88
CA TYR A 271 -1.35 -29.24 -8.69
C TYR A 271 -0.55 -29.34 -10.00
N PRO A 272 -0.98 -28.60 -11.07
CA PRO A 272 -0.23 -28.53 -12.30
C PRO A 272 1.13 -27.86 -12.07
N TYR A 273 2.21 -28.53 -12.45
CA TYR A 273 3.56 -28.00 -12.22
C TYR A 273 3.80 -26.64 -12.90
N GLU A 274 3.25 -26.43 -14.11
CA GLU A 274 3.37 -25.17 -14.83
C GLU A 274 2.64 -24.03 -14.09
N LEU A 275 1.46 -24.29 -13.52
CA LEU A 275 0.74 -23.32 -12.69
C LEU A 275 1.54 -22.99 -11.41
N TYR A 276 2.11 -24.01 -10.75
CA TYR A 276 2.94 -23.79 -9.57
C TYR A 276 4.14 -22.88 -9.88
N LEU A 277 4.85 -23.13 -10.98
CA LEU A 277 5.98 -22.28 -11.38
C LEU A 277 5.55 -20.85 -11.71
N ALA A 278 4.40 -20.67 -12.36
CA ALA A 278 3.87 -19.34 -12.67
C ALA A 278 3.48 -18.59 -11.38
N CYS A 279 2.83 -19.26 -10.43
CA CYS A 279 2.50 -18.68 -9.14
C CYS A 279 3.77 -18.34 -8.33
N TYR A 280 4.74 -19.24 -8.29
CA TYR A 280 6.02 -18.99 -7.62
C TYR A 280 6.73 -17.75 -8.17
N ALA A 281 6.79 -17.62 -9.49
CA ALA A 281 7.39 -16.46 -10.13
C ALA A 281 6.63 -15.16 -9.78
N GLN A 282 5.29 -15.20 -9.69
CA GLN A 282 4.50 -14.04 -9.30
C GLN A 282 4.72 -13.65 -7.83
N VAL A 283 4.71 -14.62 -6.92
CA VAL A 283 4.96 -14.37 -5.48
C VAL A 283 6.38 -13.83 -5.29
N TYR A 284 7.37 -14.45 -5.94
CA TYR A 284 8.76 -14.00 -5.84
C TYR A 284 8.94 -12.56 -6.36
N ALA A 285 8.32 -12.21 -7.49
CA ALA A 285 8.37 -10.87 -8.07
C ALA A 285 7.80 -9.78 -7.13
N GLN A 286 6.82 -10.12 -6.27
CA GLN A 286 6.33 -9.18 -5.25
C GLN A 286 7.41 -8.86 -4.21
N PHE A 287 8.17 -9.88 -3.78
CA PHE A 287 9.29 -9.67 -2.86
C PHE A 287 10.45 -8.94 -3.52
N GLU A 288 10.72 -9.18 -4.82
CA GLU A 288 11.72 -8.40 -5.57
C GLU A 288 11.32 -6.92 -5.64
N MET A 289 10.06 -6.62 -5.94
CA MET A 289 9.57 -5.24 -5.97
C MET A 289 9.69 -4.56 -4.59
N LEU A 290 9.38 -5.27 -3.51
CA LEU A 290 9.50 -4.76 -2.16
C LEU A 290 10.97 -4.53 -1.76
N SER A 291 11.86 -5.47 -2.11
CA SER A 291 13.30 -5.35 -1.87
C SER A 291 13.91 -4.16 -2.61
N ASP A 292 13.50 -3.95 -3.88
CA ASP A 292 13.93 -2.79 -4.67
C ASP A 292 13.44 -1.46 -4.06
N MET A 293 12.24 -1.44 -3.49
CA MET A 293 11.69 -0.27 -2.82
C MET A 293 12.50 0.12 -1.57
N PHE A 294 12.95 -0.89 -0.80
CA PHE A 294 13.79 -0.66 0.39
C PHE A 294 15.29 -0.59 0.09
N GLY A 295 15.71 -0.87 -1.14
CA GLY A 295 17.12 -0.86 -1.55
C GLY A 295 17.96 -1.98 -0.90
N ILE A 296 17.34 -3.09 -0.50
CA ILE A 296 17.97 -4.27 0.10
C ILE A 296 17.75 -5.49 -0.81
N SER A 297 18.46 -6.59 -0.58
CA SER A 297 18.21 -7.83 -1.32
C SER A 297 16.97 -8.57 -0.78
N VAL A 298 16.36 -9.46 -1.58
CA VAL A 298 15.25 -10.32 -1.15
C VAL A 298 15.65 -11.18 0.06
N GLU A 299 16.91 -11.64 0.12
CA GLU A 299 17.44 -12.40 1.26
C GLU A 299 17.48 -11.55 2.55
N GLU A 300 17.94 -10.29 2.45
CA GLU A 300 17.94 -9.36 3.58
C GLU A 300 16.52 -8.97 3.99
N LEU A 301 15.60 -8.87 3.03
CA LEU A 301 14.17 -8.66 3.30
C LEU A 301 13.61 -9.83 4.11
N PHE A 302 13.85 -11.08 3.68
CA PHE A 302 13.39 -12.28 4.41
C PHE A 302 13.97 -12.35 5.81
N GLU A 303 15.29 -12.09 5.98
CA GLU A 303 15.91 -12.07 7.31
C GLU A 303 15.30 -11.00 8.22
N SER A 304 15.02 -9.80 7.66
CA SER A 304 14.46 -8.67 8.40
C SER A 304 13.04 -8.93 8.91
N TYR A 305 12.24 -9.65 8.12
CA TYR A 305 10.85 -9.99 8.46
C TYR A 305 10.70 -11.38 9.07
N GLY A 306 11.79 -12.12 9.27
CA GLY A 306 11.78 -13.48 9.84
C GLY A 306 11.08 -14.50 8.95
N MET A 307 11.03 -14.22 7.62
CA MET A 307 10.46 -15.11 6.63
C MET A 307 11.46 -16.18 6.19
N SER A 308 10.94 -17.30 5.75
CA SER A 308 11.71 -18.44 5.27
C SER A 308 11.30 -18.85 3.86
N GLU A 309 12.07 -19.70 3.23
CA GLU A 309 11.69 -20.32 1.97
C GLU A 309 10.38 -21.15 2.07
N GLU A 310 10.09 -21.72 3.26
CA GLU A 310 8.84 -22.44 3.55
C GLU A 310 7.64 -21.50 3.48
N ASP A 311 7.76 -20.25 3.96
CA ASP A 311 6.69 -19.24 3.89
C ASP A 311 6.40 -18.84 2.41
N LEU A 312 7.45 -18.72 1.60
CA LEU A 312 7.32 -18.48 0.15
C LEU A 312 6.62 -19.64 -0.57
N GLU A 313 6.98 -20.89 -0.21
CA GLU A 313 6.32 -22.09 -0.75
C GLU A 313 4.84 -22.15 -0.32
N GLU A 314 4.55 -21.85 0.94
CA GLU A 314 3.17 -21.82 1.46
C GLU A 314 2.32 -20.77 0.72
N GLU A 315 2.84 -19.55 0.52
CA GLU A 315 2.14 -18.51 -0.22
C GLU A 315 1.93 -18.91 -1.69
N THR A 316 2.94 -19.54 -2.31
CA THR A 316 2.82 -20.10 -3.66
C THR A 316 1.70 -21.14 -3.76
N VAL A 317 1.62 -22.06 -2.81
CA VAL A 317 0.59 -23.11 -2.77
C VAL A 317 -0.79 -22.49 -2.56
N ASN A 318 -0.92 -21.52 -1.67
CA ASN A 318 -2.17 -20.79 -1.46
C ASN A 318 -2.67 -20.11 -2.75
N MET A 319 -1.77 -19.51 -3.50
CA MET A 319 -2.10 -18.91 -4.80
C MET A 319 -2.54 -19.96 -5.83
N VAL A 320 -1.85 -21.10 -5.91
CA VAL A 320 -2.24 -22.24 -6.79
C VAL A 320 -3.63 -22.75 -6.42
N ASP A 321 -3.89 -22.96 -5.14
CA ASP A 321 -5.18 -23.43 -4.63
C ASP A 321 -6.32 -22.47 -4.98
N SER A 322 -6.06 -21.16 -4.93
CA SER A 322 -7.02 -20.12 -5.32
C SER A 322 -7.40 -20.22 -6.80
N TYR A 323 -6.43 -20.38 -7.70
CA TYR A 323 -6.70 -20.53 -9.14
C TYR A 323 -7.42 -21.84 -9.47
N LEU A 324 -7.05 -22.95 -8.79
CA LEU A 324 -7.73 -24.23 -8.94
C LEU A 324 -9.17 -24.14 -8.45
N PHE A 325 -9.39 -23.56 -7.29
CA PHE A 325 -10.73 -23.40 -6.71
C PHE A 325 -11.61 -22.51 -7.58
N MET A 326 -11.12 -21.33 -7.96
CA MET A 326 -11.80 -20.39 -8.86
C MET A 326 -12.23 -21.08 -10.15
N SER A 327 -11.30 -21.76 -10.82
CA SER A 327 -11.55 -22.51 -12.07
C SER A 327 -12.59 -23.62 -11.87
N ALA A 328 -12.55 -24.32 -10.72
CA ALA A 328 -13.49 -25.39 -10.41
C ALA A 328 -14.92 -24.87 -10.17
N ILE A 329 -15.06 -23.75 -9.46
CA ILE A 329 -16.36 -23.08 -9.28
C ILE A 329 -16.89 -22.58 -10.61
N ALA A 330 -16.05 -21.87 -11.40
CA ALA A 330 -16.44 -21.33 -12.70
C ALA A 330 -16.95 -22.44 -13.63
N LYS A 331 -16.21 -23.54 -13.75
CA LYS A 331 -16.60 -24.71 -14.57
C LYS A 331 -17.89 -25.35 -14.08
N LYS A 332 -18.03 -25.56 -12.76
CA LYS A 332 -19.18 -26.24 -12.16
C LYS A 332 -20.47 -25.42 -12.28
N GLU A 333 -20.38 -24.12 -12.13
CA GLU A 333 -21.55 -23.21 -12.16
C GLU A 333 -21.79 -22.60 -13.54
N GLY A 334 -20.88 -22.83 -14.49
CA GLY A 334 -20.98 -22.32 -15.86
C GLY A 334 -20.74 -20.82 -15.95
N ILE A 335 -19.81 -20.30 -15.13
CA ILE A 335 -19.39 -18.90 -15.16
C ILE A 335 -18.37 -18.75 -16.29
N GLU A 336 -18.69 -17.96 -17.29
CA GLU A 336 -17.85 -17.66 -18.44
C GLU A 336 -17.70 -16.15 -18.56
N VAL A 337 -16.48 -15.67 -18.68
CA VAL A 337 -16.19 -14.24 -18.82
C VAL A 337 -16.38 -13.83 -20.27
N THR A 338 -17.17 -12.79 -20.49
CA THR A 338 -17.37 -12.16 -21.80
C THR A 338 -16.66 -10.80 -21.88
N ASP A 339 -16.46 -10.29 -23.10
CA ASP A 339 -15.89 -8.95 -23.29
C ASP A 339 -16.73 -7.83 -22.64
N ASP A 340 -18.04 -8.05 -22.50
CA ASP A 340 -18.93 -7.09 -21.83
C ASP A 340 -18.77 -7.15 -20.30
N ASP A 341 -18.47 -8.33 -19.73
CA ASP A 341 -18.16 -8.49 -18.31
C ASP A 341 -16.85 -7.81 -17.96
N VAL A 342 -15.81 -7.97 -18.80
CA VAL A 342 -14.52 -7.27 -18.63
C VAL A 342 -14.70 -5.75 -18.64
N LYS A 343 -15.48 -5.22 -19.59
CA LYS A 343 -15.77 -3.78 -19.62
C LYS A 343 -16.50 -3.31 -18.36
N ALA A 344 -17.49 -4.06 -17.92
CA ALA A 344 -18.25 -3.70 -16.71
C ALA A 344 -17.37 -3.74 -15.46
N PHE A 345 -16.47 -4.72 -15.38
CA PHE A 345 -15.46 -4.80 -14.32
C PHE A 345 -14.51 -3.61 -14.35
N VAL A 346 -13.91 -3.31 -15.50
CA VAL A 346 -12.98 -2.18 -15.65
C VAL A 346 -13.65 -0.86 -15.29
N GLU A 347 -14.89 -0.60 -15.78
CA GLU A 347 -15.67 0.59 -15.43
C GLU A 347 -15.94 0.71 -13.92
N LYS A 348 -16.04 -0.42 -13.21
CA LYS A 348 -16.24 -0.45 -11.76
C LYS A 348 -14.97 -0.07 -11.00
N VAL A 349 -13.77 -0.46 -11.50
CA VAL A 349 -12.55 -0.45 -10.68
C VAL A 349 -11.45 0.50 -11.16
N TYR A 350 -11.47 1.02 -12.40
CA TYR A 350 -10.36 1.78 -12.97
C TYR A 350 -9.90 2.95 -12.10
N ALA A 351 -10.85 3.67 -11.49
CA ALA A 351 -10.55 4.83 -10.65
C ALA A 351 -9.87 4.43 -9.31
N SER A 352 -10.26 3.29 -8.73
CA SER A 352 -9.65 2.77 -7.49
C SER A 352 -8.20 2.32 -7.68
N TYR A 353 -7.78 2.12 -8.93
CA TYR A 353 -6.41 1.76 -9.30
C TYR A 353 -5.65 2.91 -9.97
N ASP A 354 -6.08 4.16 -9.75
CA ASP A 354 -5.43 5.38 -10.26
C ASP A 354 -5.28 5.46 -11.78
N TYR A 355 -6.12 4.75 -12.54
CA TYR A 355 -6.16 4.92 -13.99
C TYR A 355 -7.01 6.13 -14.39
N GLU A 356 -6.51 6.90 -15.36
CA GLU A 356 -7.19 8.10 -15.88
C GLU A 356 -8.53 7.75 -16.58
N SER A 357 -8.64 6.53 -17.11
CA SER A 357 -9.84 6.07 -17.83
C SER A 357 -9.89 4.54 -17.92
N PRO A 358 -11.08 3.95 -18.18
CA PRO A 358 -11.22 2.55 -18.50
C PRO A 358 -10.33 2.07 -19.65
N GLU A 359 -10.19 2.88 -20.68
CA GLU A 359 -9.35 2.58 -21.84
C GLU A 359 -7.86 2.54 -21.48
N ALA A 360 -7.40 3.43 -20.59
CA ALA A 360 -6.02 3.43 -20.11
C ALA A 360 -5.73 2.15 -19.32
N MET A 361 -6.64 1.72 -18.47
CA MET A 361 -6.52 0.47 -17.72
C MET A 361 -6.45 -0.74 -18.66
N ILE A 362 -7.32 -0.81 -19.68
CA ILE A 362 -7.31 -1.93 -20.65
C ILE A 362 -5.99 -1.96 -21.45
N GLU A 363 -5.47 -0.81 -21.84
CA GLU A 363 -4.23 -0.73 -22.64
C GLU A 363 -2.99 -1.11 -21.80
N GLU A 364 -2.94 -0.68 -20.53
CA GLU A 364 -1.77 -0.88 -19.66
C GLU A 364 -1.76 -2.27 -19.01
N THR A 365 -2.91 -2.80 -18.57
CA THR A 365 -3.02 -4.12 -17.91
C THR A 365 -3.01 -5.27 -18.90
N GLY A 366 -3.77 -5.14 -19.98
CA GLY A 366 -3.94 -6.19 -20.98
C GLY A 366 -5.21 -7.03 -20.78
N GLU A 367 -5.70 -7.57 -21.92
CA GLU A 367 -7.02 -8.22 -21.97
C GLU A 367 -7.09 -9.52 -21.17
N ASP A 368 -6.04 -10.34 -21.20
CA ASP A 368 -6.06 -11.67 -20.58
C ASP A 368 -5.96 -11.58 -19.06
N GLU A 369 -5.16 -10.65 -18.53
CA GLU A 369 -5.10 -10.35 -17.10
C GLU A 369 -6.42 -9.80 -16.59
N LEU A 370 -7.04 -8.87 -17.33
CA LEU A 370 -8.36 -8.34 -16.99
C LEU A 370 -9.47 -9.41 -17.02
N LYS A 371 -9.39 -10.38 -17.93
CA LYS A 371 -10.30 -11.54 -17.94
C LYS A 371 -10.15 -12.38 -16.66
N LEU A 372 -8.92 -12.59 -16.22
CA LEU A 372 -8.65 -13.35 -14.98
C LEU A 372 -9.19 -12.62 -13.76
N ALA A 373 -8.94 -11.33 -13.64
CA ALA A 373 -9.46 -10.47 -12.59
C ALA A 373 -11.00 -10.42 -12.58
N THR A 374 -11.60 -10.31 -13.78
CA THR A 374 -13.06 -10.37 -13.95
C THR A 374 -13.63 -11.70 -13.50
N LEU A 375 -12.97 -12.83 -13.86
CA LEU A 375 -13.40 -14.16 -13.42
C LEU A 375 -13.40 -14.27 -11.91
N ASN A 376 -12.35 -13.76 -11.25
CA ASN A 376 -12.28 -13.73 -9.79
C ASN A 376 -13.43 -12.93 -9.17
N ASP A 377 -13.69 -11.70 -9.62
CA ASP A 377 -14.81 -10.87 -9.15
C ASP A 377 -16.17 -11.57 -9.33
N MET A 378 -16.38 -12.21 -10.50
CA MET A 378 -17.60 -12.95 -10.78
C MET A 378 -17.79 -14.18 -9.86
N VAL A 379 -16.71 -14.91 -9.57
CA VAL A 379 -16.76 -16.08 -8.69
C VAL A 379 -16.99 -15.65 -7.24
N CYS A 380 -16.29 -14.62 -6.74
CA CYS A 380 -16.49 -14.06 -5.41
C CYS A 380 -17.93 -13.55 -5.23
N THR A 381 -18.44 -12.75 -6.16
CA THR A 381 -19.81 -12.26 -6.17
C THR A 381 -20.83 -13.41 -6.21
N PHE A 382 -20.57 -14.44 -7.02
CA PHE A 382 -21.44 -15.63 -7.06
C PHE A 382 -21.47 -16.32 -5.69
N LEU A 383 -20.33 -16.58 -5.06
CA LEU A 383 -20.25 -17.25 -3.76
C LEU A 383 -20.98 -16.45 -2.67
N LEU A 384 -20.79 -15.14 -2.63
CA LEU A 384 -21.52 -14.27 -1.71
C LEU A 384 -23.03 -14.38 -1.94
N SER A 385 -23.49 -14.37 -3.21
CA SER A 385 -24.92 -14.51 -3.56
C SER A 385 -25.55 -15.83 -3.12
N GLN A 386 -24.72 -16.88 -2.93
CA GLN A 386 -25.14 -18.20 -2.46
C GLN A 386 -24.99 -18.37 -0.94
N SER A 387 -24.49 -17.38 -0.23
CA SER A 387 -24.24 -17.40 1.21
C SER A 387 -25.38 -16.82 2.03
N ASN A 388 -25.42 -17.14 3.33
CA ASN A 388 -26.30 -16.52 4.31
C ASN A 388 -25.58 -15.29 4.88
N VAL A 389 -25.84 -14.13 4.27
CA VAL A 389 -25.19 -12.89 4.69
C VAL A 389 -25.91 -12.29 5.91
N THR A 390 -25.14 -11.99 6.96
CA THR A 390 -25.60 -11.25 8.13
C THR A 390 -24.96 -9.89 8.15
N GLU A 391 -25.74 -8.83 8.00
CA GLU A 391 -25.26 -7.45 8.11
C GLU A 391 -25.08 -7.07 9.58
N THR A 392 -23.86 -6.64 9.93
CA THR A 392 -23.50 -6.19 11.27
C THR A 392 -23.04 -4.74 11.18
N ALA A 393 -23.64 -3.86 11.98
CA ALA A 393 -23.17 -2.48 12.06
C ALA A 393 -21.75 -2.47 12.64
N TYR A 394 -20.82 -1.86 11.91
CA TYR A 394 -19.47 -1.65 12.38
C TYR A 394 -19.41 -0.31 13.13
N ASP A 395 -18.98 -0.36 14.39
CA ASP A 395 -18.77 0.84 15.20
C ASP A 395 -17.26 1.08 15.26
N TYR A 396 -16.81 2.18 14.66
CA TYR A 396 -15.42 2.60 14.77
C TYR A 396 -15.13 2.90 16.25
N SER A 397 -14.56 1.96 16.97
CA SER A 397 -13.92 2.27 18.23
C SER A 397 -12.53 2.85 17.94
N GLU A 398 -12.09 3.82 18.75
CA GLU A 398 -10.78 4.50 18.62
C GLU A 398 -9.58 3.52 18.51
N SER A 399 -9.78 2.22 18.78
CA SER A 399 -8.74 1.18 18.67
C SER A 399 -8.50 0.69 17.24
N ASP A 400 -9.41 0.97 16.29
CA ASP A 400 -9.28 0.52 14.90
C ASP A 400 -8.70 1.62 13.98
N LEU A 401 -8.48 2.81 14.50
CA LEU A 401 -7.83 3.94 13.84
C LEU A 401 -6.29 3.80 13.72
N ILE A 402 -5.74 2.61 13.98
CA ILE A 402 -4.29 2.33 13.82
C ILE A 402 -3.84 2.42 12.34
N TYR A 403 -4.74 2.67 11.40
CA TYR A 403 -4.46 2.65 9.97
C TYR A 403 -4.30 4.02 9.29
N GLU A 404 -4.47 5.15 10.00
CA GLU A 404 -4.42 6.45 9.35
C GLU A 404 -3.13 7.25 9.52
N ASP A 405 -2.07 6.68 10.12
CA ASP A 405 -0.78 7.39 10.18
C ASP A 405 0.40 6.54 9.67
N SER A 406 0.27 5.99 8.47
CA SER A 406 1.42 5.45 7.75
C SER A 406 2.11 6.49 6.86
N GLY A 407 1.85 7.77 7.10
CA GLY A 407 2.42 8.90 6.36
C GLY A 407 3.55 9.64 7.07
N SER A 408 3.82 9.39 8.35
CA SER A 408 4.99 9.93 9.03
C SER A 408 5.72 8.80 9.74
N LEU A 409 6.83 8.37 9.18
CA LEU A 409 7.86 7.64 9.90
C LEU A 409 8.50 8.62 10.88
N ASP A 410 7.88 8.80 12.06
CA ASP A 410 8.56 9.37 13.21
C ASP A 410 9.61 8.37 13.71
N LEU A 411 10.78 8.39 13.06
CA LEU A 411 11.98 7.66 13.47
C LEU A 411 12.75 8.42 14.57
N TYR A 412 12.07 9.04 15.51
CA TYR A 412 12.71 9.57 16.72
C TYR A 412 11.90 9.17 17.95
N ASP A 413 12.22 8.01 18.47
CA ASP A 413 11.81 7.61 19.82
C ASP A 413 12.71 8.37 20.81
N GLU A 414 12.13 9.36 21.49
CA GLU A 414 12.71 10.02 22.65
C GLU A 414 12.70 9.10 23.87
N ASP A 415 13.63 8.16 23.97
CA ASP A 415 13.91 7.44 25.22
C ASP A 415 15.41 7.23 25.42
N TYR A 416 16.13 8.33 25.64
CA TYR A 416 17.47 8.30 26.23
C TYR A 416 17.54 9.28 27.40
N ASP A 417 16.88 8.98 28.50
CA ASP A 417 17.19 9.54 29.79
C ASP A 417 16.77 8.58 30.90
N GLU A 418 17.72 7.79 31.37
CA GLU A 418 17.93 7.42 32.78
C GLU A 418 19.09 6.41 32.91
N TRP A 419 20.32 6.92 32.88
CA TRP A 419 21.43 6.23 33.53
C TRP A 419 21.69 6.88 34.86
N ASP A 420 21.24 6.19 35.92
CA ASP A 420 21.49 6.48 37.32
C ASP A 420 23.00 6.62 37.61
N ASP A 421 23.36 7.77 38.13
CA ASP A 421 24.57 8.05 38.90
C ASP A 421 24.58 7.25 40.22
N GLU A 422 25.07 6.04 40.20
CA GLU A 422 25.47 5.39 41.46
C GLU A 422 26.60 4.39 41.23
N TYR A 423 27.84 4.84 41.28
CA TYR A 423 29.03 4.11 41.76
C TYR A 423 30.31 4.94 41.65
N ILE A 424 30.45 5.94 42.56
CA ILE A 424 31.76 6.41 43.00
C ILE A 424 31.70 6.65 44.50
N THR A 425 32.07 5.62 45.29
CA THR A 425 32.77 5.72 46.58
C THR A 425 33.25 4.34 47.00
N GLU A 426 34.46 4.02 46.79
CA GLU A 426 35.55 3.67 47.70
C GLU A 426 36.78 3.20 46.90
#